data_ae003113159af1c483be012aaca489a7
#
_entry.id   ae003113159af1c483be012aaca489a7
#
_cell.length_a   1.000
_cell.length_b   1.000
_cell.length_c   1.000
_cell.angle_alpha   90.00
_cell.angle_beta   90.00
_cell.angle_gamma   90.00
#
_symmetry.space_group_name_H-M   'P 1'
#
loop_
_entity.id
_entity.type
_entity.pdbx_description
1 polymer ?
#
loop_
_entity_poly.entity_id
_entity_poly.type
_entity_poly.pdbx_seq_one_letter_code
_entity_poly.pdbx_strand_id
1 'polypeptide(L)'
;LLTRRSFISHAAAAAVLRPFERLALAQPTRGEVLYNGIVLPREWPPALAFTSEHAVRAPYLDAPPPVIPIDVGRQLFVDDFLIAETNMQRSVHAAQYHPATPILRPDKPWEQQDDYADRTSTPRNPSAMVFSDGVFYDPADRRFKMWYMGGFLMSTCYAESDDGITWRKPSLDVVPGTNVVWKSHRDSSTVWLDQFARDPRQRYKMSLWNDYYLRLYASSDGVHWNAMGQTGHAGDRSTFFYNPFRNVWVFSVRAEEQTRRLEGRYRRYWESRDFVRAVNWDGRVPVAWTKATSDDVAIASMARRAELYNLDCVAYESVMVGLFTIWRGESSVREKINEVTLGFSRDGFHWHRFTSTFAGVNDEPGSWNHANVQSAGGGCLIVGDRLHFYVSGRAGIRGTGAPGICTTGLATLRRDGFAS
;
A
#
# COMPACT_ATOMS: atom_id res chain seq x y z
N LEU A 1 30.97 31.36 -7.74
CA LEU A 1 29.96 31.00 -8.78
C LEU A 1 29.40 29.63 -8.46
N LEU A 2 28.38 29.60 -7.62
CA LEU A 2 27.60 28.40 -7.30
C LEU A 2 26.54 28.22 -8.38
N THR A 3 26.61 27.15 -9.12
CA THR A 3 25.67 26.84 -10.19
C THR A 3 24.38 26.27 -9.65
N ARG A 4 23.25 26.67 -10.24
CA ARG A 4 21.86 26.33 -9.93
C ARG A 4 21.48 24.82 -9.97
N ARG A 5 22.43 23.90 -10.07
CA ARG A 5 22.15 22.46 -10.25
C ARG A 5 22.15 21.59 -9.00
N SER A 6 22.49 22.10 -7.84
CA SER A 6 22.61 21.28 -6.60
C SER A 6 21.45 21.41 -5.62
N PHE A 7 20.32 22.04 -5.99
CA PHE A 7 19.22 22.30 -5.04
C PHE A 7 17.92 21.53 -5.27
N ILE A 8 17.85 20.63 -6.25
CA ILE A 8 16.57 20.05 -6.68
C ILE A 8 16.32 18.60 -6.18
N SER A 9 17.29 17.92 -5.59
CA SER A 9 17.13 16.50 -5.24
C SER A 9 16.71 16.20 -3.78
N HIS A 10 16.53 17.20 -2.93
CA HIS A 10 16.35 16.96 -1.49
C HIS A 10 15.04 17.48 -0.86
N ALA A 11 14.16 18.07 -1.65
CA ALA A 11 13.02 18.81 -1.07
C ALA A 11 11.67 18.08 -1.07
N ALA A 12 11.57 16.88 -1.63
CA ALA A 12 10.25 16.33 -1.95
C ALA A 12 9.56 15.53 -0.82
N ALA A 13 10.31 15.05 0.16
CA ALA A 13 9.70 14.29 1.27
C ALA A 13 9.64 15.06 2.60
N ALA A 14 10.46 16.09 2.75
CA ALA A 14 10.61 16.78 4.05
C ALA A 14 9.91 18.14 4.14
N ALA A 15 9.44 18.70 3.04
CA ALA A 15 8.93 20.07 3.01
C ALA A 15 7.45 20.21 3.40
N VAL A 16 6.72 19.10 3.53
CA VAL A 16 5.24 19.21 3.58
C VAL A 16 4.67 19.27 4.98
N LEU A 17 5.34 18.77 6.01
CA LEU A 17 4.69 18.67 7.32
C LEU A 17 5.60 19.09 8.47
N ARG A 18 5.69 20.39 8.73
CA ARG A 18 5.99 20.82 10.09
C ARG A 18 4.80 20.41 10.98
N PRO A 19 5.04 19.68 12.10
CA PRO A 19 3.96 19.40 13.02
C PRO A 19 3.40 20.73 13.54
N PHE A 20 2.12 21.00 13.30
CA PHE A 20 1.42 22.03 14.03
C PHE A 20 1.35 21.59 15.49
N GLU A 21 2.21 22.14 16.35
CA GLU A 21 1.99 22.13 17.79
C GLU A 21 0.75 22.97 18.06
N ARG A 22 -0.42 22.38 17.97
CA ARG A 22 -1.63 22.94 18.57
C ARG A 22 -1.70 22.45 20.01
N LEU A 23 -1.54 23.39 20.92
CA LEU A 23 -1.87 23.26 22.34
C LEU A 23 -3.17 22.45 22.52
N ALA A 24 -3.12 21.49 23.45
CA ALA A 24 -4.28 20.76 23.92
C ALA A 24 -5.26 21.72 24.60
N LEU A 25 -6.14 22.30 23.82
CA LEU A 25 -7.30 23.03 24.32
C LEU A 25 -8.51 22.09 24.32
N ALA A 26 -9.39 22.31 25.30
CA ALA A 26 -10.61 21.57 25.61
C ALA A 26 -11.30 20.94 24.38
N GLN A 27 -11.84 19.72 24.55
CA GLN A 27 -12.54 19.00 23.49
C GLN A 27 -13.59 19.90 22.82
N PRO A 28 -13.45 20.19 21.53
CA PRO A 28 -14.43 21.02 20.85
C PRO A 28 -15.78 20.29 20.79
N THR A 29 -16.84 21.03 20.98
CA THR A 29 -18.23 20.58 20.75
C THR A 29 -18.50 20.26 19.27
N ARG A 30 -17.55 20.55 18.38
CA ARG A 30 -17.53 20.23 16.95
C ARG A 30 -16.51 19.12 16.66
N GLY A 31 -16.73 18.37 15.58
CA GLY A 31 -15.80 17.35 15.09
C GLY A 31 -14.41 17.92 14.74
N GLU A 32 -13.43 17.03 14.49
CA GLU A 32 -12.08 17.40 14.07
C GLU A 32 -12.12 18.18 12.74
N VAL A 33 -11.49 19.35 12.67
CA VAL A 33 -11.35 20.12 11.42
C VAL A 33 -10.02 19.74 10.78
N LEU A 34 -10.08 19.25 9.53
CA LEU A 34 -8.91 18.84 8.78
C LEU A 34 -8.20 20.03 8.13
N TYR A 35 -6.98 19.78 7.63
CA TYR A 35 -6.12 20.76 6.93
C TYR A 35 -6.80 21.44 5.73
N ASN A 36 -7.75 20.77 5.09
CA ASN A 36 -8.49 21.22 3.89
C ASN A 36 -9.89 21.77 4.23
N GLY A 37 -10.18 22.01 5.50
CA GLY A 37 -11.44 22.59 5.98
C GLY A 37 -12.57 21.58 6.17
N ILE A 38 -12.40 20.31 5.79
CA ILE A 38 -13.40 19.26 6.06
C ILE A 38 -13.55 19.10 7.57
N VAL A 39 -14.79 19.06 8.04
CA VAL A 39 -15.13 18.81 9.45
C VAL A 39 -15.60 17.38 9.56
N LEU A 40 -14.83 16.55 10.27
CA LEU A 40 -15.20 15.16 10.53
C LEU A 40 -16.40 15.11 11.50
N PRO A 41 -17.29 14.12 11.37
CA PRO A 41 -18.36 13.93 12.36
C PRO A 41 -17.77 13.62 13.73
N ARG A 42 -18.55 13.88 14.78
CA ARG A 42 -18.14 13.63 16.17
C ARG A 42 -17.82 12.16 16.42
N GLU A 43 -18.61 11.28 15.83
CA GLU A 43 -18.37 9.83 15.82
C GLU A 43 -17.52 9.48 14.60
N TRP A 44 -16.27 9.19 14.83
CA TRP A 44 -15.29 8.82 13.80
C TRP A 44 -14.52 7.56 14.19
N PRO A 45 -14.24 6.62 13.28
CA PRO A 45 -14.72 6.59 11.89
C PRO A 45 -16.21 6.26 11.79
N PRO A 46 -16.90 6.70 10.72
CA PRO A 46 -18.32 6.41 10.52
C PRO A 46 -18.54 4.92 10.24
N ALA A 47 -19.66 4.39 10.70
CA ALA A 47 -20.10 3.04 10.33
C ALA A 47 -20.65 3.07 8.91
N LEU A 48 -20.05 2.33 7.98
CA LEU A 48 -20.57 2.15 6.62
C LEU A 48 -21.41 0.87 6.54
N ALA A 49 -22.64 0.99 6.03
CA ALA A 49 -23.42 -0.15 5.63
C ALA A 49 -23.09 -0.49 4.17
N PHE A 50 -22.64 -1.73 3.90
CA PHE A 50 -22.41 -2.21 2.51
C PHE A 50 -23.71 -2.63 1.83
N THR A 51 -24.73 -1.76 1.89
CA THR A 51 -26.04 -2.01 1.28
C THR A 51 -26.07 -1.69 -0.23
N SER A 52 -25.13 -0.87 -0.70
CA SER A 52 -25.01 -0.48 -2.10
C SER A 52 -24.00 -1.35 -2.83
N GLU A 53 -24.31 -1.76 -4.05
CA GLU A 53 -23.36 -2.35 -5.00
C GLU A 53 -22.42 -1.30 -5.58
N HIS A 54 -22.80 -0.02 -5.55
CA HIS A 54 -22.02 1.10 -6.04
C HIS A 54 -21.10 1.69 -4.98
N ALA A 55 -20.09 2.41 -5.42
CA ALA A 55 -19.20 3.15 -4.54
C ALA A 55 -19.97 4.21 -3.74
N VAL A 56 -19.70 4.29 -2.45
CA VAL A 56 -20.22 5.38 -1.61
C VAL A 56 -19.50 6.66 -2.02
N ARG A 57 -20.25 7.66 -2.50
CA ARG A 57 -19.68 8.97 -2.81
C ARG A 57 -19.16 9.61 -1.52
N ALA A 58 -17.98 10.23 -1.60
CA ALA A 58 -17.38 10.88 -0.45
C ALA A 58 -18.23 12.12 -0.04
N PRO A 59 -18.69 12.23 1.22
CA PRO A 59 -19.60 13.29 1.65
C PRO A 59 -19.08 14.71 1.41
N TYR A 60 -17.77 14.90 1.47
CA TYR A 60 -17.13 16.19 1.21
C TYR A 60 -17.22 16.64 -0.25
N LEU A 61 -17.59 15.77 -1.18
CA LEU A 61 -17.84 16.12 -2.59
C LEU A 61 -19.27 16.66 -2.79
N ASP A 62 -20.20 16.26 -1.91
CA ASP A 62 -21.59 16.74 -1.96
C ASP A 62 -21.76 18.04 -1.17
N ALA A 63 -20.99 18.20 -0.08
CA ALA A 63 -20.99 19.37 0.78
C ALA A 63 -19.55 19.81 1.11
N PRO A 64 -18.84 20.40 0.15
CA PRO A 64 -17.49 20.92 0.40
C PRO A 64 -17.51 22.09 1.40
N PRO A 65 -16.43 22.32 2.14
CA PRO A 65 -16.30 23.50 3.00
C PRO A 65 -16.51 24.80 2.20
N PRO A 66 -17.17 25.82 2.75
CA PRO A 66 -17.37 27.08 2.06
C PRO A 66 -16.06 27.83 1.76
N VAL A 67 -15.02 27.55 2.51
CA VAL A 67 -13.64 27.98 2.27
C VAL A 67 -12.74 26.76 2.42
N ILE A 68 -12.01 26.42 1.34
CA ILE A 68 -11.08 25.31 1.28
C ILE A 68 -9.67 25.88 1.43
N PRO A 69 -8.95 25.61 2.57
CA PRO A 69 -7.53 25.93 2.69
C PRO A 69 -6.71 25.11 1.65
N ILE A 70 -5.77 25.78 0.98
CA ILE A 70 -4.91 25.19 -0.07
C ILE A 70 -3.42 25.33 0.22
N ASP A 71 -3.06 25.51 1.48
CA ASP A 71 -1.70 25.76 1.97
C ASP A 71 -0.90 24.48 2.27
N VAL A 72 -1.53 23.32 2.16
CA VAL A 72 -0.88 22.01 2.36
C VAL A 72 -0.72 21.28 1.02
N GLY A 73 0.51 21.15 0.55
CA GLY A 73 0.86 20.45 -0.69
C GLY A 73 0.28 21.09 -1.96
N ARG A 74 0.62 20.50 -3.10
CA ARG A 74 -0.01 20.88 -4.38
C ARG A 74 -1.43 20.36 -4.43
N GLN A 75 -2.32 21.16 -4.99
CA GLN A 75 -3.72 20.78 -5.14
C GLN A 75 -3.92 19.99 -6.43
N LEU A 76 -4.54 18.82 -6.30
CA LEU A 76 -4.77 17.90 -7.42
C LEU A 76 -6.25 17.85 -7.78
N PHE A 77 -6.56 17.92 -9.10
CA PHE A 77 -7.91 17.82 -9.65
C PHE A 77 -8.32 16.37 -9.91
N VAL A 78 -8.04 15.49 -8.96
CA VAL A 78 -8.37 14.06 -9.03
C VAL A 78 -9.82 13.74 -8.69
N ASP A 79 -10.53 14.70 -8.14
CA ASP A 79 -11.97 14.70 -7.82
C ASP A 79 -12.54 16.11 -8.01
N ASP A 80 -13.82 16.31 -7.72
CA ASP A 80 -14.51 17.58 -7.90
C ASP A 80 -14.47 18.49 -6.65
N PHE A 81 -13.70 18.15 -5.63
CA PHE A 81 -13.63 18.90 -4.38
C PHE A 81 -13.25 20.39 -4.55
N LEU A 82 -12.37 20.65 -5.52
CA LEU A 82 -11.86 21.99 -5.84
C LEU A 82 -12.56 22.62 -7.05
N ILE A 83 -13.58 21.97 -7.62
CA ILE A 83 -14.21 22.35 -8.86
C ILE A 83 -15.68 22.71 -8.58
N ALA A 84 -16.04 23.97 -8.76
CA ALA A 84 -17.42 24.41 -8.63
C ALA A 84 -18.22 24.07 -9.89
N GLU A 85 -17.66 24.34 -11.06
CA GLU A 85 -18.29 24.06 -12.36
C GLU A 85 -17.22 23.71 -13.40
N THR A 86 -17.52 22.80 -14.30
CA THR A 86 -16.65 22.44 -15.42
C THR A 86 -17.43 21.88 -16.58
N ASN A 87 -16.99 22.18 -17.82
CA ASN A 87 -17.42 21.52 -19.04
C ASN A 87 -16.40 20.55 -19.61
N MET A 88 -15.32 20.27 -18.85
CA MET A 88 -14.27 19.34 -19.23
C MET A 88 -14.54 17.95 -18.64
N GLN A 89 -14.07 16.94 -19.32
CA GLN A 89 -14.08 15.57 -18.82
C GLN A 89 -12.69 15.22 -18.28
N ARG A 90 -12.65 14.59 -17.09
CA ARG A 90 -11.41 14.13 -16.50
C ARG A 90 -10.95 12.84 -17.18
N SER A 91 -9.71 12.83 -17.67
CA SER A 91 -9.03 11.65 -18.15
C SER A 91 -8.08 11.12 -17.08
N VAL A 92 -8.13 9.81 -16.81
CA VAL A 92 -7.27 9.15 -15.82
C VAL A 92 -6.14 8.43 -16.53
N HIS A 93 -4.93 8.55 -16.00
CA HIS A 93 -3.73 7.99 -16.62
C HIS A 93 -3.25 6.75 -15.90
N ALA A 94 -3.00 5.68 -16.67
CA ALA A 94 -2.32 4.49 -16.18
C ALA A 94 -0.82 4.73 -16.03
N ALA A 95 -0.19 4.05 -15.06
CA ALA A 95 1.25 4.01 -14.98
C ALA A 95 1.85 3.16 -16.10
N GLN A 96 3.08 3.49 -16.49
CA GLN A 96 3.84 2.74 -17.48
C GLN A 96 4.92 1.93 -16.79
N TYR A 97 5.04 0.66 -17.12
CA TYR A 97 6.13 -0.15 -16.60
C TYR A 97 7.48 0.34 -17.13
N HIS A 98 8.42 0.50 -16.20
CA HIS A 98 9.78 0.90 -16.54
C HIS A 98 10.46 -0.18 -17.39
N PRO A 99 11.26 0.16 -18.42
CA PRO A 99 11.88 -0.83 -19.31
C PRO A 99 12.78 -1.86 -18.61
N ALA A 100 13.38 -1.51 -17.44
CA ALA A 100 14.16 -2.44 -16.63
C ALA A 100 13.33 -3.46 -15.84
N THR A 101 12.00 -3.37 -15.89
CA THR A 101 11.10 -4.26 -15.13
C THR A 101 11.14 -5.70 -15.65
N PRO A 102 11.18 -6.71 -14.77
CA PRO A 102 11.21 -6.64 -13.30
C PRO A 102 12.59 -6.26 -12.76
N ILE A 103 12.57 -5.33 -11.80
CA ILE A 103 13.79 -4.74 -11.22
C ILE A 103 14.39 -5.56 -10.07
N LEU A 104 13.65 -6.52 -9.52
CA LEU A 104 14.14 -7.47 -8.54
C LEU A 104 13.63 -8.88 -8.89
N ARG A 105 14.57 -9.84 -8.96
CA ARG A 105 14.31 -11.25 -9.28
C ARG A 105 14.85 -12.15 -8.18
N PRO A 106 14.31 -13.36 -7.98
CA PRO A 106 14.86 -14.34 -7.06
C PRO A 106 16.15 -14.95 -7.65
N ASP A 107 17.30 -14.48 -7.21
CA ASP A 107 18.63 -14.89 -7.65
C ASP A 107 19.52 -15.46 -6.52
N LYS A 108 18.96 -15.58 -5.30
CA LYS A 108 19.65 -16.15 -4.12
C LYS A 108 19.07 -17.50 -3.73
N PRO A 109 19.88 -18.41 -3.13
CA PRO A 109 19.43 -19.75 -2.75
C PRO A 109 18.18 -19.74 -1.84
N TRP A 110 18.11 -18.82 -0.87
CA TRP A 110 16.97 -18.71 0.05
C TRP A 110 15.71 -18.17 -0.61
N GLU A 111 15.83 -17.48 -1.74
CA GLU A 111 14.70 -16.98 -2.53
C GLU A 111 14.09 -18.06 -3.45
N GLN A 112 14.79 -19.19 -3.62
CA GLN A 112 14.29 -20.36 -4.35
C GLN A 112 13.41 -21.28 -3.50
N GLN A 113 13.26 -20.99 -2.21
CA GLN A 113 12.47 -21.78 -1.28
C GLN A 113 10.98 -21.45 -1.41
N ASP A 114 10.13 -22.41 -1.08
CA ASP A 114 8.68 -22.25 -1.15
C ASP A 114 8.01 -23.17 -0.12
N ASP A 115 7.56 -22.58 0.98
CA ASP A 115 6.87 -23.30 2.05
C ASP A 115 5.53 -23.91 1.59
N TYR A 116 4.92 -23.33 0.56
CA TYR A 116 3.64 -23.79 0.03
C TYR A 116 3.82 -25.04 -0.87
N ALA A 117 4.89 -25.10 -1.66
CA ALA A 117 5.20 -26.23 -2.51
C ALA A 117 5.43 -27.51 -1.69
N ASP A 118 6.13 -27.41 -0.57
CA ASP A 118 6.40 -28.55 0.31
C ASP A 118 5.14 -29.14 0.95
N ARG A 119 4.06 -28.35 1.07
CA ARG A 119 2.77 -28.79 1.62
C ARG A 119 1.78 -29.30 0.57
N THR A 120 1.87 -28.83 -0.66
CA THR A 120 0.83 -29.02 -1.67
C THR A 120 1.29 -29.77 -2.91
N SER A 121 2.56 -30.15 -2.98
CA SER A 121 3.19 -30.76 -4.17
C SER A 121 3.01 -29.92 -5.45
N THR A 122 2.80 -28.63 -5.32
CA THR A 122 2.73 -27.69 -6.45
C THR A 122 4.14 -27.31 -6.91
N PRO A 123 4.33 -26.85 -8.15
CA PRO A 123 5.61 -26.30 -8.58
C PRO A 123 6.07 -25.17 -7.65
N ARG A 124 7.38 -25.10 -7.43
CA ARG A 124 7.99 -24.04 -6.59
C ARG A 124 7.70 -22.65 -7.14
N ASN A 125 7.55 -21.70 -6.25
CA ASN A 125 7.37 -20.28 -6.55
C ASN A 125 8.55 -19.47 -6.02
N PRO A 126 9.72 -19.47 -6.70
CA PRO A 126 10.81 -18.60 -6.30
C PRO A 126 10.34 -17.17 -6.13
N SER A 127 10.75 -16.49 -5.06
CA SER A 127 10.19 -15.19 -4.73
C SER A 127 11.25 -14.16 -4.34
N ALA A 128 11.18 -13.00 -5.00
CA ALA A 128 11.75 -11.73 -4.61
C ALA A 128 10.73 -10.64 -4.95
N MET A 129 9.61 -10.63 -4.23
CA MET A 129 8.48 -9.74 -4.53
C MET A 129 8.15 -8.81 -3.37
N VAL A 130 7.91 -7.54 -3.71
CA VAL A 130 7.44 -6.53 -2.78
C VAL A 130 5.95 -6.70 -2.48
N PHE A 131 5.59 -7.63 -1.68
CA PHE A 131 4.22 -8.06 -1.42
C PHE A 131 3.57 -7.25 -0.28
N SER A 132 3.32 -5.96 -0.49
CA SER A 132 2.97 -4.93 0.51
C SER A 132 4.05 -4.61 1.54
N ASP A 133 5.23 -5.22 1.44
CA ASP A 133 6.29 -5.00 2.44
C ASP A 133 6.68 -3.54 2.54
N GLY A 134 7.22 -2.96 1.48
CA GLY A 134 7.46 -1.53 1.48
C GLY A 134 8.73 -1.10 0.75
N VAL A 135 8.64 0.07 0.12
CA VAL A 135 9.78 0.72 -0.51
C VAL A 135 9.81 2.19 -0.13
N PHE A 136 10.95 2.67 0.36
CA PHE A 136 11.11 4.04 0.81
C PHE A 136 12.46 4.62 0.39
N TYR A 137 12.51 5.92 0.16
CA TYR A 137 13.76 6.67 0.18
C TYR A 137 14.05 7.13 1.60
N ASP A 138 15.18 6.71 2.14
CA ASP A 138 15.63 7.12 3.45
C ASP A 138 16.57 8.33 3.32
N PRO A 139 16.13 9.53 3.72
CA PRO A 139 16.94 10.73 3.59
C PRO A 139 18.17 10.75 4.52
N ALA A 140 18.15 9.99 5.62
CA ALA A 140 19.30 9.91 6.53
C ALA A 140 20.46 9.15 5.88
N ASP A 141 20.16 8.05 5.19
CA ASP A 141 21.16 7.25 4.49
C ASP A 141 21.32 7.66 3.01
N ARG A 142 20.42 8.54 2.53
CA ARG A 142 20.34 8.98 1.11
C ARG A 142 20.24 7.79 0.16
N ARG A 143 19.37 6.83 0.49
CA ARG A 143 19.27 5.55 -0.21
C ARG A 143 17.84 5.08 -0.27
N PHE A 144 17.49 4.41 -1.38
CA PHE A 144 16.25 3.64 -1.46
C PHE A 144 16.43 2.32 -0.73
N LYS A 145 15.42 1.94 0.02
CA LYS A 145 15.36 0.71 0.82
C LYS A 145 14.10 -0.05 0.46
N MET A 146 14.20 -1.35 0.26
CA MET A 146 13.10 -2.24 -0.07
C MET A 146 13.10 -3.43 0.86
N TRP A 147 11.96 -3.73 1.43
CA TRP A 147 11.67 -5.00 2.09
C TRP A 147 10.79 -5.82 1.17
N TYR A 148 11.02 -7.12 1.11
CA TYR A 148 10.33 -7.99 0.18
C TYR A 148 10.25 -9.43 0.68
N MET A 149 9.30 -10.20 0.15
CA MET A 149 9.20 -11.63 0.39
C MET A 149 10.31 -12.36 -0.36
N GLY A 150 11.27 -12.91 0.37
CA GLY A 150 12.35 -13.75 -0.14
C GLY A 150 12.06 -15.22 0.12
N GLY A 151 11.88 -16.00 -0.96
CA GLY A 151 11.23 -17.31 -0.89
C GLY A 151 9.74 -17.19 -0.58
N PHE A 152 8.91 -17.98 -1.24
CA PHE A 152 7.46 -17.83 -1.12
C PHE A 152 6.95 -18.26 0.26
N LEU A 153 6.37 -17.33 1.01
CA LEU A 153 5.92 -17.45 2.40
C LEU A 153 7.05 -17.76 3.42
N MET A 154 8.31 -17.53 3.07
CA MET A 154 9.45 -17.99 3.88
C MET A 154 10.06 -16.91 4.77
N SER A 155 10.42 -15.76 4.21
CA SER A 155 11.19 -14.74 4.93
C SER A 155 10.92 -13.34 4.42
N THR A 156 11.26 -12.33 5.24
CA THR A 156 11.41 -10.95 4.80
C THR A 156 12.88 -10.68 4.53
N CYS A 157 13.18 -10.24 3.33
CA CYS A 157 14.50 -9.85 2.86
C CYS A 157 14.60 -8.35 2.67
N TYR A 158 15.82 -7.83 2.57
CA TYR A 158 16.14 -6.42 2.39
C TYR A 158 16.97 -6.20 1.14
N ALA A 159 16.70 -5.13 0.43
CA ALA A 159 17.54 -4.64 -0.67
C ALA A 159 17.66 -3.11 -0.59
N GLU A 160 18.73 -2.58 -1.18
CA GLU A 160 19.01 -1.16 -1.24
C GLU A 160 19.40 -0.70 -2.63
N SER A 161 19.17 0.57 -2.93
CA SER A 161 19.46 1.16 -4.24
C SER A 161 19.81 2.64 -4.11
N ASP A 162 20.63 3.14 -5.03
CA ASP A 162 20.99 4.56 -5.12
C ASP A 162 20.05 5.31 -6.09
N ASP A 163 19.41 4.60 -7.02
CA ASP A 163 18.56 5.15 -8.08
C ASP A 163 17.08 4.69 -8.01
N GLY A 164 16.76 3.72 -7.15
CA GLY A 164 15.44 3.10 -7.06
C GLY A 164 15.12 2.12 -8.19
N ILE A 165 16.08 1.82 -9.06
CA ILE A 165 15.94 0.93 -10.23
C ILE A 165 16.88 -0.27 -10.12
N THR A 166 18.15 -0.01 -9.80
CA THR A 166 19.20 -1.01 -9.66
C THR A 166 19.37 -1.38 -8.20
N TRP A 167 19.02 -2.61 -7.83
CA TRP A 167 18.95 -3.05 -6.44
C TRP A 167 20.10 -3.98 -6.06
N ARG A 168 20.67 -3.76 -4.89
CA ARG A 168 21.69 -4.61 -4.26
C ARG A 168 21.08 -5.35 -3.08
N LYS A 169 21.46 -6.61 -2.89
CA LYS A 169 21.09 -7.48 -1.78
C LYS A 169 22.33 -7.61 -0.86
N PRO A 170 22.48 -6.78 0.17
CA PRO A 170 23.66 -6.79 1.02
C PRO A 170 23.72 -8.07 1.86
N SER A 171 24.94 -8.49 2.21
CA SER A 171 25.14 -9.52 3.24
C SER A 171 24.95 -8.90 4.61
N LEU A 172 24.01 -9.43 5.38
CA LEU A 172 23.65 -8.97 6.72
C LEU A 172 24.03 -10.01 7.78
N ASP A 173 23.91 -9.64 9.04
CA ASP A 173 24.26 -10.45 10.21
C ASP A 173 23.07 -11.16 10.86
N VAL A 174 21.82 -10.74 10.59
CA VAL A 174 20.59 -11.37 11.12
C VAL A 174 20.52 -12.86 10.74
N VAL A 175 20.77 -13.17 9.48
CA VAL A 175 21.08 -14.52 9.00
C VAL A 175 22.38 -14.41 8.21
N PRO A 176 23.52 -14.78 8.80
CA PRO A 176 24.85 -14.51 8.25
C PRO A 176 25.01 -14.95 6.80
N GLY A 177 25.55 -14.07 5.97
CA GLY A 177 25.78 -14.32 4.56
C GLY A 177 24.56 -14.13 3.67
N THR A 178 23.43 -13.66 4.22
CA THR A 178 22.18 -13.40 3.48
C THR A 178 21.72 -11.96 3.67
N ASN A 179 20.70 -11.56 2.93
CA ASN A 179 19.98 -10.30 3.13
C ASN A 179 18.63 -10.49 3.83
N VAL A 180 18.47 -11.61 4.55
CA VAL A 180 17.27 -11.91 5.33
C VAL A 180 17.26 -11.06 6.60
N VAL A 181 16.20 -10.31 6.83
CA VAL A 181 16.00 -9.49 8.04
C VAL A 181 14.97 -10.09 8.99
N TRP A 182 14.17 -11.06 8.53
CA TRP A 182 13.25 -11.83 9.35
C TRP A 182 13.05 -13.23 8.75
N LYS A 183 13.42 -14.26 9.49
CA LYS A 183 13.31 -15.66 9.09
C LYS A 183 12.20 -16.34 9.85
N SER A 184 11.03 -16.40 9.28
CA SER A 184 9.88 -17.15 9.80
C SER A 184 8.86 -17.27 8.68
N HIS A 185 8.04 -18.33 8.74
CA HIS A 185 6.85 -18.41 7.90
C HIS A 185 6.03 -17.12 8.04
N ARG A 186 5.61 -16.57 6.91
CA ARG A 186 4.82 -15.34 6.81
C ARG A 186 3.92 -15.36 5.59
N ASP A 187 2.79 -14.72 5.66
CA ASP A 187 2.03 -14.31 4.47
C ASP A 187 2.37 -12.85 4.14
N SER A 188 1.47 -11.92 4.41
CA SER A 188 1.70 -10.51 4.17
C SER A 188 2.51 -9.85 5.28
N SER A 189 3.31 -8.90 4.87
CA SER A 189 4.03 -7.99 5.75
C SER A 189 3.85 -6.58 5.24
N THR A 190 4.00 -5.60 6.10
CA THR A 190 4.12 -4.19 5.73
C THR A 190 5.22 -3.59 6.56
N VAL A 191 6.16 -2.92 5.90
CA VAL A 191 7.20 -2.13 6.53
C VAL A 191 6.96 -0.66 6.23
N TRP A 192 7.17 0.20 7.21
CA TRP A 192 7.01 1.65 7.09
C TRP A 192 8.20 2.39 7.68
N LEU A 193 8.76 3.32 6.92
CA LEU A 193 9.73 4.29 7.42
C LEU A 193 8.99 5.47 8.05
N ASP A 194 9.00 5.53 9.37
CA ASP A 194 8.41 6.62 10.14
C ASP A 194 9.43 7.75 10.32
N GLN A 195 9.39 8.72 9.42
CA GLN A 195 10.25 9.90 9.47
C GLN A 195 9.92 10.85 10.64
N PHE A 196 8.77 10.64 11.30
CA PHE A 196 8.30 11.43 12.43
C PHE A 196 8.45 10.71 13.77
N ALA A 197 9.10 9.54 13.78
CA ALA A 197 9.31 8.77 15.00
C ALA A 197 10.04 9.60 16.07
N ARG A 198 9.43 9.77 17.24
CA ARG A 198 10.06 10.47 18.38
C ARG A 198 11.17 9.62 19.01
N ASP A 199 11.01 8.31 18.99
CA ASP A 199 12.02 7.36 19.46
C ASP A 199 12.78 6.80 18.25
N PRO A 200 14.09 7.08 18.11
CA PRO A 200 14.90 6.58 17.01
C PRO A 200 14.91 5.04 16.90
N ARG A 201 14.69 4.34 18.01
CA ARG A 201 14.61 2.87 18.05
C ARG A 201 13.36 2.34 17.33
N GLN A 202 12.39 3.20 17.06
CA GLN A 202 11.12 2.89 16.38
C GLN A 202 11.00 3.58 15.03
N ARG A 203 12.11 3.97 14.43
CA ARG A 203 12.14 4.67 13.15
C ARG A 203 11.54 3.84 12.01
N TYR A 204 11.68 2.52 12.05
CA TYR A 204 10.99 1.61 11.15
C TYR A 204 9.97 0.80 11.92
N LYS A 205 8.84 0.55 11.30
CA LYS A 205 7.74 -0.24 11.84
C LYS A 205 7.40 -1.36 10.87
N MET A 206 7.14 -2.54 11.39
CA MET A 206 6.74 -3.68 10.57
C MET A 206 5.53 -4.35 11.21
N SER A 207 4.57 -4.73 10.37
CA SER A 207 3.57 -5.74 10.70
C SER A 207 3.82 -6.99 9.88
N LEU A 208 3.54 -8.15 10.47
CA LEU A 208 3.70 -9.45 9.86
C LEU A 208 2.49 -10.30 10.21
N TRP A 209 1.74 -10.70 9.19
CA TRP A 209 0.58 -11.54 9.42
C TRP A 209 1.00 -12.98 9.70
N ASN A 210 0.56 -13.50 10.84
CA ASN A 210 0.70 -14.89 11.23
C ASN A 210 -0.44 -15.27 12.18
N ASP A 211 -1.04 -16.42 11.97
CA ASP A 211 -2.08 -17.01 12.85
C ASP A 211 -3.22 -16.03 13.18
N TYR A 212 -3.76 -15.35 12.15
CA TYR A 212 -4.86 -14.40 12.26
C TYR A 212 -4.59 -13.11 13.03
N TYR A 213 -3.33 -12.75 13.23
CA TYR A 213 -2.93 -11.49 13.87
C TYR A 213 -1.84 -10.81 13.06
N LEU A 214 -1.75 -9.49 13.17
CA LEU A 214 -0.56 -8.75 12.76
C LEU A 214 0.38 -8.67 13.96
N ARG A 215 1.52 -9.34 13.87
CA ARG A 215 2.63 -9.18 14.81
C ARG A 215 3.31 -7.88 14.49
N LEU A 216 3.53 -7.02 15.49
CA LEU A 216 4.09 -5.69 15.34
C LEU A 216 5.53 -5.65 15.82
N TYR A 217 6.37 -5.00 15.03
CA TYR A 217 7.79 -4.86 15.29
C TYR A 217 8.24 -3.42 15.06
N ALA A 218 9.33 -3.02 15.71
CA ALA A 218 10.02 -1.78 15.47
C ALA A 218 11.52 -2.01 15.31
N SER A 219 12.17 -1.09 14.59
CA SER A 219 13.61 -1.14 14.33
C SER A 219 14.18 0.27 14.22
N SER A 220 15.45 0.45 14.56
CA SER A 220 16.20 1.68 14.34
C SER A 220 16.79 1.79 12.94
N ASP A 221 17.04 0.65 12.28
CA ASP A 221 17.80 0.56 11.02
C ASP A 221 17.02 -0.14 9.87
N GLY A 222 15.89 -0.80 10.21
CA GLY A 222 15.11 -1.59 9.25
C GLY A 222 15.65 -2.99 9.00
N VAL A 223 16.68 -3.40 9.73
CA VAL A 223 17.34 -4.72 9.66
C VAL A 223 17.12 -5.53 10.93
N HIS A 224 17.37 -4.94 12.09
CA HIS A 224 17.22 -5.57 13.39
C HIS A 224 15.87 -5.20 14.02
N TRP A 225 15.01 -6.20 14.18
CA TRP A 225 13.61 -6.01 14.58
C TRP A 225 13.33 -6.47 16.00
N ASN A 226 12.64 -5.63 16.76
CA ASN A 226 12.19 -5.92 18.10
C ASN A 226 10.68 -6.06 18.14
N ALA A 227 10.16 -7.12 18.76
CA ALA A 227 8.73 -7.33 18.93
C ALA A 227 8.13 -6.24 19.83
N MET A 228 7.00 -5.68 19.42
CA MET A 228 6.28 -4.62 20.13
C MET A 228 4.91 -5.06 20.64
N GLY A 229 4.31 -6.04 19.99
CA GLY A 229 2.98 -6.54 20.33
C GLY A 229 2.27 -7.16 19.14
N GLN A 230 0.96 -7.18 19.20
CA GLN A 230 0.11 -7.67 18.12
C GLN A 230 -1.22 -6.93 18.09
N THR A 231 -1.89 -6.98 16.94
CA THR A 231 -3.25 -6.45 16.78
C THR A 231 -4.29 -7.41 17.35
N GLY A 232 -5.55 -7.02 17.34
CA GLY A 232 -6.66 -7.94 17.38
C GLY A 232 -6.73 -8.81 16.11
N HIS A 233 -7.75 -9.67 16.01
CA HIS A 233 -7.91 -10.61 14.89
C HIS A 233 -7.95 -9.90 13.53
N ALA A 234 -7.13 -10.38 12.58
CA ALA A 234 -6.98 -9.82 11.26
C ALA A 234 -6.82 -10.94 10.22
N GLY A 235 -7.46 -10.82 9.06
CA GLY A 235 -7.22 -11.72 7.93
C GLY A 235 -5.85 -11.49 7.27
N ASP A 236 -5.43 -12.44 6.46
CA ASP A 236 -4.24 -12.29 5.61
C ASP A 236 -4.36 -11.04 4.72
N ARG A 237 -3.27 -10.55 4.17
CA ARG A 237 -3.24 -9.31 3.35
C ARG A 237 -3.78 -8.07 4.07
N SER A 238 -3.83 -8.06 5.42
CA SER A 238 -3.99 -6.83 6.19
C SER A 238 -2.70 -6.02 6.16
N THR A 239 -2.83 -4.72 6.01
CA THR A 239 -1.72 -3.78 5.87
C THR A 239 -1.91 -2.58 6.80
N PHE A 240 -0.92 -1.73 6.92
CA PHE A 240 -1.04 -0.47 7.64
C PHE A 240 -0.29 0.65 6.91
N PHE A 241 -0.66 1.89 7.21
CA PHE A 241 0.00 3.09 6.72
C PHE A 241 -0.14 4.24 7.71
N TYR A 242 0.66 5.28 7.53
CA TYR A 242 0.56 6.51 8.31
C TYR A 242 -0.21 7.58 7.54
N ASN A 243 -1.22 8.17 8.18
CA ASN A 243 -1.92 9.35 7.68
C ASN A 243 -1.35 10.61 8.38
N PRO A 244 -0.47 11.36 7.72
CA PRO A 244 0.18 12.51 8.33
C PRO A 244 -0.76 13.71 8.50
N PHE A 245 -1.86 13.79 7.75
CA PHE A 245 -2.84 14.87 7.87
C PHE A 245 -3.59 14.83 9.20
N ARG A 246 -3.68 13.64 9.81
CA ARG A 246 -4.35 13.42 11.10
C ARG A 246 -3.42 12.88 12.19
N ASN A 247 -2.17 12.62 11.87
CA ASN A 247 -1.20 11.98 12.77
C ASN A 247 -1.71 10.66 13.35
N VAL A 248 -2.21 9.76 12.49
CA VAL A 248 -2.74 8.45 12.88
C VAL A 248 -2.14 7.34 12.03
N TRP A 249 -1.90 6.19 12.67
CA TRP A 249 -1.67 4.92 12.00
C TRP A 249 -3.01 4.33 11.64
N VAL A 250 -3.16 3.93 10.39
CA VAL A 250 -4.38 3.30 9.88
C VAL A 250 -4.07 1.86 9.50
N PHE A 251 -4.90 0.94 9.97
CA PHE A 251 -4.83 -0.47 9.64
C PHE A 251 -5.95 -0.81 8.66
N SER A 252 -5.56 -1.31 7.48
CA SER A 252 -6.44 -1.84 6.44
C SER A 252 -6.62 -3.33 6.71
N VAL A 253 -7.62 -3.65 7.51
CA VAL A 253 -7.83 -5.01 8.01
C VAL A 253 -8.72 -5.79 7.04
N ARG A 254 -8.23 -6.92 6.53
CA ARG A 254 -9.06 -7.79 5.71
C ARG A 254 -10.19 -8.39 6.53
N ALA A 255 -11.39 -8.39 5.97
CA ALA A 255 -12.54 -9.04 6.56
C ALA A 255 -12.40 -10.57 6.55
N GLU A 256 -13.00 -11.20 7.55
CA GLU A 256 -12.97 -12.64 7.74
C GLU A 256 -13.74 -13.42 6.67
N GLU A 257 -13.43 -14.70 6.54
CA GLU A 257 -14.03 -15.57 5.52
C GLU A 257 -15.55 -15.72 5.59
N GLN A 258 -16.14 -15.60 6.77
CA GLN A 258 -17.60 -15.74 6.94
C GLN A 258 -18.39 -14.72 6.10
N THR A 259 -17.81 -13.55 5.87
CA THR A 259 -18.42 -12.50 5.04
C THR A 259 -18.08 -12.66 3.56
N ARG A 260 -17.08 -13.46 3.18
CA ARG A 260 -16.70 -13.75 1.80
C ARG A 260 -17.85 -14.30 0.94
N ARG A 261 -18.68 -15.16 1.52
CA ARG A 261 -19.78 -15.82 0.79
C ARG A 261 -20.87 -14.85 0.37
N LEU A 262 -21.05 -13.78 1.15
CA LEU A 262 -22.12 -12.81 0.91
C LEU A 262 -21.61 -11.59 0.14
N GLU A 263 -20.42 -11.09 0.43
CA GLU A 263 -19.94 -9.79 -0.04
C GLU A 263 -18.56 -9.82 -0.72
N GLY A 264 -17.85 -10.97 -0.67
CA GLY A 264 -16.45 -11.09 -1.13
C GLY A 264 -15.47 -10.47 -0.14
N ARG A 265 -14.20 -10.31 -0.58
CA ARG A 265 -13.16 -9.67 0.22
C ARG A 265 -13.42 -8.18 0.29
N TYR A 266 -13.33 -7.61 1.51
CA TYR A 266 -13.41 -6.19 1.76
C TYR A 266 -12.45 -5.76 2.86
N ARG A 267 -12.34 -4.46 3.12
CA ARG A 267 -11.49 -3.89 4.15
C ARG A 267 -12.31 -3.32 5.29
N ARG A 268 -11.77 -3.50 6.49
CA ARG A 268 -12.19 -2.82 7.71
C ARG A 268 -11.12 -1.81 8.09
N TYR A 269 -11.53 -0.74 8.74
CA TYR A 269 -10.70 0.37 9.16
C TYR A 269 -10.51 0.37 10.66
N TRP A 270 -9.26 0.55 11.06
CA TRP A 270 -8.90 0.86 12.43
C TRP A 270 -7.83 1.96 12.42
N GLU A 271 -7.94 2.94 13.34
CA GLU A 271 -6.91 3.95 13.47
C GLU A 271 -6.44 4.11 14.91
N SER A 272 -5.17 4.50 15.08
CA SER A 272 -4.56 4.80 16.37
C SER A 272 -3.48 5.88 16.21
N ARG A 273 -3.36 6.75 17.20
CA ARG A 273 -2.24 7.71 17.27
C ARG A 273 -0.92 7.06 17.70
N ASP A 274 -0.99 5.88 18.28
CA ASP A 274 0.15 5.07 18.70
C ASP A 274 0.15 3.76 17.90
N PHE A 275 1.31 3.38 17.36
CA PHE A 275 1.42 2.18 16.51
C PHE A 275 1.17 0.88 17.28
N VAL A 276 1.38 0.86 18.58
CA VAL A 276 1.29 -0.33 19.43
C VAL A 276 0.07 -0.30 20.36
N ARG A 277 -0.24 0.87 20.90
CA ARG A 277 -1.36 1.01 21.83
C ARG A 277 -2.70 1.02 21.10
N ALA A 278 -3.70 0.41 21.72
CA ALA A 278 -5.08 0.34 21.22
C ALA A 278 -5.23 -0.34 19.84
N VAL A 279 -4.26 -1.17 19.43
CA VAL A 279 -4.32 -1.91 18.15
C VAL A 279 -4.70 -3.38 18.33
N ASN A 280 -4.94 -3.82 19.57
CA ASN A 280 -5.53 -5.13 19.87
C ASN A 280 -7.07 -5.13 19.72
N TRP A 281 -7.61 -4.04 19.17
CA TRP A 281 -9.03 -3.75 18.99
C TRP A 281 -9.84 -3.59 20.29
N ASP A 282 -9.26 -3.76 21.48
CA ASP A 282 -9.86 -3.57 22.80
C ASP A 282 -11.28 -4.17 22.93
N GLY A 283 -11.50 -5.38 22.38
CA GLY A 283 -12.80 -6.05 22.32
C GLY A 283 -13.80 -5.46 21.30
N ARG A 284 -13.42 -4.41 20.57
CA ARG A 284 -14.19 -3.83 19.45
C ARG A 284 -13.79 -4.48 18.13
N VAL A 285 -14.60 -4.32 17.12
CA VAL A 285 -14.31 -4.79 15.76
C VAL A 285 -13.99 -3.59 14.88
N PRO A 286 -12.91 -3.64 14.07
CA PRO A 286 -12.66 -2.61 13.08
C PRO A 286 -13.89 -2.36 12.20
N VAL A 287 -14.20 -1.10 11.90
CA VAL A 287 -15.41 -0.74 11.14
C VAL A 287 -15.30 -1.13 9.67
N ALA A 288 -16.42 -1.47 9.05
CA ALA A 288 -16.49 -1.68 7.60
C ALA A 288 -16.04 -0.40 6.87
N TRP A 289 -15.18 -0.54 5.85
CA TRP A 289 -14.52 0.60 5.24
C TRP A 289 -14.75 0.70 3.74
N THR A 290 -14.19 -0.24 2.97
CA THR A 290 -14.28 -0.21 1.52
C THR A 290 -14.25 -1.61 0.92
N LYS A 291 -14.90 -1.78 -0.23
CA LYS A 291 -14.97 -3.04 -0.98
C LYS A 291 -14.86 -2.78 -2.48
N ALA A 292 -14.73 -3.84 -3.27
CA ALA A 292 -15.00 -3.76 -4.70
C ALA A 292 -16.49 -3.46 -4.93
N THR A 293 -16.78 -2.76 -6.01
CA THR A 293 -18.14 -2.34 -6.39
C THR A 293 -18.54 -2.99 -7.72
N SER A 294 -19.76 -2.77 -8.17
CA SER A 294 -20.22 -3.23 -9.48
C SER A 294 -19.42 -2.65 -10.66
N ASP A 295 -18.77 -1.50 -10.43
CA ASP A 295 -17.93 -0.85 -11.44
C ASP A 295 -16.54 -1.52 -11.56
N ASP A 296 -16.15 -2.34 -10.59
CA ASP A 296 -14.94 -3.17 -10.64
C ASP A 296 -15.25 -4.46 -11.42
N VAL A 297 -14.96 -4.49 -12.70
CA VAL A 297 -15.35 -5.59 -13.58
C VAL A 297 -14.52 -6.84 -13.30
N ALA A 298 -15.19 -7.97 -13.06
CA ALA A 298 -14.59 -9.30 -13.03
C ALA A 298 -14.43 -9.85 -14.45
N ILE A 299 -13.51 -10.81 -14.62
CA ILE A 299 -13.41 -11.61 -15.85
C ILE A 299 -14.49 -12.68 -15.78
N ALA A 300 -15.54 -12.54 -16.58
CA ALA A 300 -16.77 -13.34 -16.50
C ALA A 300 -16.54 -14.88 -16.59
N SER A 301 -15.49 -15.32 -17.30
CA SER A 301 -15.11 -16.73 -17.39
C SER A 301 -14.38 -17.26 -16.14
N MET A 302 -13.97 -16.38 -15.21
CA MET A 302 -13.13 -16.71 -14.05
C MET A 302 -13.79 -16.39 -12.71
N ALA A 303 -14.68 -15.41 -12.66
CA ALA A 303 -15.35 -15.02 -11.42
C ALA A 303 -16.72 -14.40 -11.68
N ARG A 304 -17.61 -14.52 -10.70
CA ARG A 304 -18.95 -13.88 -10.72
C ARG A 304 -18.86 -12.38 -10.48
N ARG A 305 -17.91 -11.93 -9.66
CA ARG A 305 -17.68 -10.54 -9.27
C ARG A 305 -16.23 -10.29 -8.93
N ALA A 306 -15.80 -9.05 -9.03
CA ALA A 306 -14.50 -8.62 -8.54
C ALA A 306 -14.51 -8.50 -7.00
N GLU A 307 -13.32 -8.58 -6.38
CA GLU A 307 -13.14 -8.44 -4.94
C GLU A 307 -11.98 -7.50 -4.62
N LEU A 308 -12.08 -6.77 -3.50
CA LEU A 308 -10.97 -5.95 -3.01
C LEU A 308 -9.96 -6.84 -2.27
N TYR A 309 -8.88 -7.16 -2.97
CA TYR A 309 -7.86 -8.09 -2.47
C TYR A 309 -6.92 -7.44 -1.46
N ASN A 310 -6.48 -6.20 -1.73
CA ASN A 310 -5.61 -5.42 -0.85
C ASN A 310 -5.82 -3.92 -1.03
N LEU A 311 -5.38 -3.13 -0.05
CA LEU A 311 -5.36 -1.68 -0.10
C LEU A 311 -4.13 -1.17 0.65
N ASP A 312 -3.17 -0.62 -0.09
CA ASP A 312 -2.05 0.17 0.43
C ASP A 312 -2.32 1.65 0.20
N CYS A 313 -1.94 2.49 1.15
CA CYS A 313 -2.17 3.92 1.06
C CYS A 313 -0.93 4.71 1.44
N VAL A 314 -0.82 5.90 0.86
CA VAL A 314 0.23 6.87 1.18
C VAL A 314 -0.29 8.28 1.00
N ALA A 315 0.21 9.23 1.79
CA ALA A 315 -0.03 10.64 1.55
C ALA A 315 0.81 11.13 0.37
N TYR A 316 0.18 11.84 -0.54
CA TYR A 316 0.84 12.52 -1.64
C TYR A 316 0.27 13.91 -1.79
N GLU A 317 1.12 14.94 -1.63
CA GLU A 317 0.72 16.35 -1.68
C GLU A 317 -0.45 16.66 -0.73
N SER A 318 -1.61 17.00 -1.27
CA SER A 318 -2.80 17.36 -0.51
C SER A 318 -3.84 16.25 -0.38
N VAL A 319 -3.53 15.01 -0.71
CA VAL A 319 -4.47 13.87 -0.69
C VAL A 319 -3.83 12.58 -0.16
N MET A 320 -4.66 11.68 0.33
CA MET A 320 -4.27 10.28 0.47
C MET A 320 -4.48 9.58 -0.87
N VAL A 321 -3.47 8.86 -1.35
CA VAL A 321 -3.54 7.99 -2.53
C VAL A 321 -3.70 6.55 -2.06
N GLY A 322 -4.77 5.89 -2.50
CA GLY A 322 -5.03 4.48 -2.27
C GLY A 322 -4.72 3.65 -3.51
N LEU A 323 -3.95 2.60 -3.32
CA LEU A 323 -3.63 1.59 -4.33
C LEU A 323 -4.51 0.38 -4.05
N PHE A 324 -5.62 0.30 -4.76
CA PHE A 324 -6.63 -0.74 -4.61
C PHE A 324 -6.27 -1.93 -5.48
N THR A 325 -5.83 -3.02 -4.89
CA THR A 325 -5.62 -4.28 -5.62
C THR A 325 -6.97 -5.00 -5.78
N ILE A 326 -7.45 -5.08 -7.00
CA ILE A 326 -8.71 -5.72 -7.36
C ILE A 326 -8.44 -7.11 -7.91
N TRP A 327 -9.00 -8.12 -7.27
CA TRP A 327 -9.06 -9.47 -7.80
C TRP A 327 -10.21 -9.59 -8.81
N ARG A 328 -9.87 -9.96 -10.04
CA ARG A 328 -10.82 -10.07 -11.16
C ARG A 328 -11.19 -11.51 -11.52
N GLY A 329 -10.55 -12.48 -10.85
CA GLY A 329 -10.80 -13.90 -11.02
C GLY A 329 -9.53 -14.74 -11.10
N GLU A 330 -9.72 -16.05 -11.22
CA GLU A 330 -8.68 -17.07 -11.44
C GLU A 330 -9.28 -18.29 -12.13
N SER A 331 -8.44 -19.09 -12.76
CA SER A 331 -8.85 -20.34 -13.43
C SER A 331 -7.90 -21.47 -13.11
N SER A 332 -8.20 -22.67 -13.61
CA SER A 332 -7.31 -23.84 -13.48
C SER A 332 -5.97 -23.66 -14.21
N VAL A 333 -5.92 -22.77 -15.19
CA VAL A 333 -4.72 -22.54 -16.03
C VAL A 333 -4.07 -21.17 -15.79
N ARG A 334 -4.73 -20.26 -15.06
CA ARG A 334 -4.20 -18.93 -14.76
C ARG A 334 -4.42 -18.58 -13.30
N GLU A 335 -3.35 -18.18 -12.66
CA GLU A 335 -3.34 -17.68 -11.28
C GLU A 335 -4.21 -16.40 -11.13
N LYS A 336 -4.41 -15.97 -9.90
CA LYS A 336 -5.19 -14.78 -9.54
C LYS A 336 -4.86 -13.58 -10.42
N ILE A 337 -5.82 -13.07 -11.15
CA ILE A 337 -5.72 -11.81 -11.87
C ILE A 337 -6.00 -10.70 -10.88
N ASN A 338 -4.94 -10.19 -10.30
CA ASN A 338 -4.97 -9.00 -9.46
C ASN A 338 -4.40 -7.83 -10.26
N GLU A 339 -5.06 -6.69 -10.20
CA GLU A 339 -4.63 -5.44 -10.83
C GLU A 339 -4.82 -4.28 -9.86
N VAL A 340 -3.97 -3.27 -9.97
CA VAL A 340 -4.03 -2.08 -9.13
C VAL A 340 -4.88 -1.02 -9.82
N THR A 341 -5.88 -0.47 -9.09
CA THR A 341 -6.62 0.73 -9.44
C THR A 341 -6.34 1.83 -8.42
N LEU A 342 -6.67 3.08 -8.74
CA LEU A 342 -6.42 4.22 -7.85
C LEU A 342 -7.68 4.69 -7.13
N GLY A 343 -7.47 5.21 -5.93
CA GLY A 343 -8.45 6.02 -5.22
C GLY A 343 -7.79 7.20 -4.53
N PHE A 344 -8.55 8.27 -4.33
CA PHE A 344 -8.10 9.48 -3.65
C PHE A 344 -9.04 9.79 -2.50
N SER A 345 -8.46 10.21 -1.39
CA SER A 345 -9.23 10.60 -0.21
C SER A 345 -8.72 11.91 0.38
N ARG A 346 -9.65 12.78 0.78
CA ARG A 346 -9.34 14.06 1.41
C ARG A 346 -9.60 14.08 2.91
N ASP A 347 -10.24 13.03 3.43
CA ASP A 347 -10.49 12.83 4.86
C ASP A 347 -9.78 11.59 5.43
N GLY A 348 -9.16 10.77 4.57
CA GLY A 348 -8.45 9.55 4.94
C GLY A 348 -9.35 8.32 5.13
N PHE A 349 -10.66 8.46 4.89
CA PHE A 349 -11.62 7.37 5.05
C PHE A 349 -12.50 7.17 3.82
N HIS A 350 -13.15 8.19 3.27
CA HIS A 350 -13.98 8.08 2.08
C HIS A 350 -13.12 8.24 0.82
N TRP A 351 -13.38 7.41 -0.19
CA TRP A 351 -12.58 7.31 -1.40
C TRP A 351 -13.35 7.73 -2.64
N HIS A 352 -12.77 8.63 -3.42
CA HIS A 352 -13.10 8.78 -4.83
C HIS A 352 -12.23 7.82 -5.62
N ARG A 353 -12.82 6.79 -6.23
CA ARG A 353 -12.10 5.70 -6.89
C ARG A 353 -12.23 5.76 -8.40
N PHE A 354 -11.14 5.42 -9.06
CA PHE A 354 -11.12 5.08 -10.47
C PHE A 354 -11.08 3.56 -10.62
N THR A 355 -11.93 3.02 -11.50
CA THR A 355 -12.01 1.57 -11.72
C THR A 355 -11.17 1.09 -12.89
N SER A 356 -10.62 2.03 -13.69
CA SER A 356 -9.63 1.73 -14.72
C SER A 356 -8.34 1.19 -14.11
N THR A 357 -7.73 0.23 -14.77
CA THR A 357 -6.46 -0.36 -14.35
C THR A 357 -5.35 0.68 -14.40
N PHE A 358 -4.68 0.87 -13.27
CA PHE A 358 -3.50 1.74 -13.13
C PHE A 358 -2.20 0.99 -13.40
N ALA A 359 -2.06 -0.21 -12.82
CA ALA A 359 -0.98 -1.14 -13.09
C ALA A 359 -1.57 -2.55 -13.19
N GLY A 360 -1.44 -3.19 -14.32
CA GLY A 360 -2.15 -4.42 -14.66
C GLY A 360 -1.26 -5.58 -15.08
N VAL A 361 -1.92 -6.70 -15.31
CA VAL A 361 -1.29 -7.93 -15.80
C VAL A 361 -0.98 -7.84 -17.30
N ASN A 362 -0.08 -8.70 -17.74
CA ASN A 362 0.17 -8.99 -19.15
C ASN A 362 -0.42 -10.36 -19.49
N ASP A 363 -1.21 -10.45 -20.55
CA ASP A 363 -1.88 -11.67 -20.96
C ASP A 363 -0.92 -12.69 -21.64
N GLU A 364 0.27 -12.25 -22.01
CA GLU A 364 1.28 -13.12 -22.60
C GLU A 364 1.82 -14.13 -21.58
N PRO A 365 1.66 -15.45 -21.81
CA PRO A 365 2.13 -16.47 -20.90
C PRO A 365 3.64 -16.38 -20.64
N GLY A 366 4.03 -16.46 -19.36
CA GLY A 366 5.42 -16.34 -18.94
C GLY A 366 5.91 -14.91 -18.71
N SER A 367 5.11 -13.89 -19.03
CA SER A 367 5.41 -12.53 -18.64
C SER A 367 5.58 -12.44 -17.11
N TRP A 368 6.49 -11.62 -16.65
CA TRP A 368 6.77 -11.46 -15.22
C TRP A 368 5.53 -11.08 -14.40
N ASN A 369 4.59 -10.36 -15.00
CA ASN A 369 3.31 -9.91 -14.44
C ASN A 369 2.11 -10.59 -15.10
N HIS A 370 2.25 -11.87 -15.52
CA HIS A 370 1.14 -12.64 -16.07
C HIS A 370 -0.04 -12.77 -15.08
N ALA A 371 0.25 -12.70 -13.79
CA ALA A 371 -0.72 -12.74 -12.71
C ALA A 371 -0.26 -11.92 -11.51
N ASN A 372 -1.18 -11.67 -10.58
CA ASN A 372 -0.93 -11.28 -9.19
C ASN A 372 -0.19 -9.94 -9.03
N VAL A 373 -0.53 -8.95 -9.86
CA VAL A 373 0.01 -7.59 -9.71
C VAL A 373 -0.62 -6.93 -8.48
N GLN A 374 0.23 -6.55 -7.52
CA GLN A 374 -0.17 -5.96 -6.25
C GLN A 374 0.77 -4.83 -5.85
N SER A 375 0.25 -3.86 -5.12
CA SER A 375 0.99 -2.70 -4.63
C SER A 375 1.95 -3.04 -3.48
N ALA A 376 2.85 -2.10 -3.19
CA ALA A 376 3.75 -2.13 -2.05
C ALA A 376 3.39 -1.06 -1.02
N GLY A 377 3.78 -1.26 0.22
CA GLY A 377 3.79 -0.21 1.26
C GLY A 377 4.67 0.96 0.86
N GLY A 378 4.32 2.18 1.28
CA GLY A 378 4.98 3.40 0.83
C GLY A 378 4.53 3.89 -0.54
N GLY A 379 3.82 3.07 -1.28
CA GLY A 379 3.02 3.27 -2.49
C GLY A 379 3.58 4.13 -3.60
N CYS A 380 3.90 5.40 -3.33
CA CYS A 380 4.22 6.39 -4.33
C CYS A 380 5.47 7.17 -3.92
N LEU A 381 6.60 6.96 -4.60
CA LEU A 381 7.82 7.71 -4.35
C LEU A 381 8.06 8.76 -5.44
N ILE A 382 8.48 9.96 -5.04
CA ILE A 382 8.87 11.02 -5.96
C ILE A 382 10.36 10.86 -6.30
N VAL A 383 10.66 10.62 -7.58
CA VAL A 383 12.02 10.47 -8.10
C VAL A 383 12.17 11.40 -9.30
N GLY A 384 12.82 12.55 -9.09
CA GLY A 384 12.92 13.61 -10.10
C GLY A 384 11.53 14.15 -10.50
N ASP A 385 11.21 14.03 -11.77
CA ASP A 385 9.91 14.44 -12.37
C ASP A 385 8.91 13.28 -12.48
N ARG A 386 9.23 12.12 -11.92
CA ARG A 386 8.42 10.90 -11.96
C ARG A 386 7.94 10.48 -10.58
N LEU A 387 6.84 9.75 -10.59
CA LEU A 387 6.35 8.97 -9.49
C LEU A 387 6.69 7.49 -9.75
N HIS A 388 7.29 6.84 -8.77
CA HIS A 388 7.63 5.44 -8.81
C HIS A 388 6.64 4.64 -7.96
N PHE A 389 6.07 3.58 -8.55
CA PHE A 389 5.16 2.63 -7.92
C PHE A 389 5.77 1.24 -8.04
N TYR A 390 6.15 0.66 -6.92
CA TYR A 390 6.66 -0.70 -6.92
C TYR A 390 5.51 -1.67 -6.78
N VAL A 391 5.54 -2.73 -7.58
CA VAL A 391 4.49 -3.74 -7.61
C VAL A 391 5.08 -5.13 -7.66
N SER A 392 4.39 -6.11 -7.07
CA SER A 392 4.71 -7.51 -7.30
C SER A 392 4.07 -8.00 -8.59
N GLY A 393 4.60 -9.09 -9.13
CA GLY A 393 4.01 -9.83 -10.24
C GLY A 393 4.42 -11.28 -10.17
N ARG A 394 3.66 -12.16 -10.81
CA ARG A 394 3.93 -13.58 -10.88
C ARG A 394 3.90 -14.08 -12.32
N ALA A 395 4.99 -14.72 -12.73
CA ALA A 395 5.05 -15.48 -13.96
C ALA A 395 4.57 -16.93 -13.75
N GLY A 396 4.62 -17.71 -14.79
CA GLY A 396 4.22 -19.11 -14.77
C GLY A 396 2.77 -19.34 -15.24
N ILE A 397 2.46 -20.57 -15.53
CA ILE A 397 1.14 -20.99 -16.01
C ILE A 397 0.67 -22.13 -15.11
N ARG A 398 -0.43 -21.94 -14.42
CA ARG A 398 -1.04 -22.93 -13.53
C ARG A 398 -1.32 -24.24 -14.29
N GLY A 399 -1.04 -25.37 -13.66
CA GLY A 399 -1.29 -26.70 -14.25
C GLY A 399 -0.25 -27.18 -15.25
N THR A 400 0.75 -26.37 -15.62
CA THR A 400 1.81 -26.75 -16.58
C THR A 400 3.07 -27.27 -15.93
N GLY A 401 3.20 -27.18 -14.59
CA GLY A 401 4.45 -27.47 -13.87
C GLY A 401 5.48 -26.34 -13.95
N ALA A 402 5.21 -25.25 -14.69
CA ALA A 402 6.11 -24.10 -14.74
C ALA A 402 6.11 -23.36 -13.38
N PRO A 403 7.29 -22.98 -12.86
CA PRO A 403 7.37 -22.26 -11.59
C PRO A 403 6.65 -20.91 -11.64
N GLY A 404 5.89 -20.60 -10.61
CA GLY A 404 5.25 -19.29 -10.43
C GLY A 404 6.25 -18.25 -9.92
N ILE A 405 7.23 -17.86 -10.73
CA ILE A 405 8.29 -16.93 -10.32
C ILE A 405 7.70 -15.58 -9.91
N CYS A 406 7.90 -15.20 -8.66
CA CYS A 406 7.43 -13.95 -8.09
C CYS A 406 8.54 -12.90 -8.10
N THR A 407 8.26 -11.74 -8.68
CA THR A 407 9.23 -10.66 -8.89
C THR A 407 8.68 -9.30 -8.48
N THR A 408 9.56 -8.32 -8.41
CA THR A 408 9.17 -6.90 -8.21
C THR A 408 9.35 -6.13 -9.50
N GLY A 409 8.30 -5.43 -9.91
CA GLY A 409 8.29 -4.50 -11.01
C GLY A 409 8.25 -3.05 -10.55
N LEU A 410 8.56 -2.14 -11.45
CA LEU A 410 8.47 -0.71 -11.30
C LEU A 410 7.53 -0.13 -12.36
N ALA A 411 6.45 0.49 -11.92
CA ALA A 411 5.60 1.31 -12.76
C ALA A 411 5.87 2.80 -12.49
N THR A 412 5.79 3.63 -13.49
CA THR A 412 6.10 5.06 -13.38
C THR A 412 4.97 5.92 -13.96
N LEU A 413 4.80 7.09 -13.37
CA LEU A 413 3.88 8.12 -13.83
C LEU A 413 4.60 9.47 -13.80
N ARG A 414 4.21 10.40 -14.67
CA ARG A 414 4.65 11.80 -14.53
C ARG A 414 4.19 12.35 -13.19
N ARG A 415 5.01 13.17 -12.56
CA ARG A 415 4.64 13.84 -11.31
C ARG A 415 3.33 14.60 -11.46
N ASP A 416 2.38 14.42 -10.53
CA ASP A 416 1.00 14.92 -10.56
C ASP A 416 0.14 14.43 -11.74
N GLY A 417 0.61 13.46 -12.51
CA GLY A 417 0.00 13.02 -13.75
C GLY A 417 -1.12 11.99 -13.60
N PHE A 418 -1.82 11.94 -12.48
CA PHE A 418 -2.90 10.97 -12.25
C PHE A 418 -4.12 11.22 -13.15
N ALA A 419 -4.43 12.49 -13.41
CA ALA A 419 -5.55 12.90 -14.21
C ALA A 419 -5.23 14.20 -14.97
N SER A 420 -5.97 14.44 -16.08
CA SER A 420 -5.95 15.66 -16.85
C SER A 420 -7.35 15.99 -17.37
#